data_64327a0ba4dab7e60fa14156b95dfe99
#
_entry.id   64327a0ba4dab7e60fa14156b95dfe99
#
_cell.length_a   1.000
_cell.length_b   1.000
_cell.length_c   1.000
_cell.angle_alpha   90.00
_cell.angle_beta   90.00
_cell.angle_gamma   90.00
#
_symmetry.space_group_name_H-M   'P 1'
#
loop_
_entity.id
_entity.type
_entity.pdbx_description
1 polymer ?
#
loop_
_entity_poly.entity_id
_entity_poly.type
_entity_poly.pdbx_seq_one_letter_code
_entity_poly.pdbx_strand_id
1 'polypeptide(L)'
;MSSSARLSLSTVVLDAHDAHELAAFYQRLLGYVVRAEEPRWVLIGPPPGTGGISLALQTEPEYMPPVWPTRKPGDQQMMLHLDIEVDGGPDALAAETARAVAEGARLAEYQPQDDVRVLFDPSGHPFCLWTETPGTT
;
A
#
# COMPACT_ATOMS: atom_id res chain seq x y z
N MET A 1 -30.89 3.21 28.38
CA MET A 1 -29.87 3.82 27.61
C MET A 1 -29.37 2.91 26.50
N SER A 2 -29.56 3.31 25.36
CA SER A 2 -29.07 2.50 24.26
C SER A 2 -27.57 2.72 24.09
N SER A 3 -26.86 1.67 23.86
CA SER A 3 -25.49 1.78 23.44
C SER A 3 -25.49 2.05 21.95
N SER A 4 -24.82 3.08 21.54
CA SER A 4 -24.62 3.28 20.11
C SER A 4 -23.50 2.36 19.64
N ALA A 5 -23.66 1.84 18.44
CA ALA A 5 -22.65 1.04 17.82
C ALA A 5 -21.41 1.90 17.56
N ARG A 6 -20.24 1.32 17.70
CA ARG A 6 -18.99 1.96 17.34
C ARG A 6 -18.63 1.58 15.92
N LEU A 7 -18.11 2.56 15.19
CA LEU A 7 -17.60 2.33 13.85
C LEU A 7 -16.08 2.39 13.89
N SER A 8 -15.44 1.38 13.30
CA SER A 8 -13.99 1.33 13.23
C SER A 8 -13.58 0.99 11.81
N LEU A 9 -12.64 1.74 11.28
CA LEU A 9 -12.07 1.40 9.98
C LEU A 9 -11.19 0.17 10.15
N SER A 10 -11.58 -0.94 9.58
CA SER A 10 -10.86 -2.20 9.77
C SER A 10 -9.99 -2.58 8.59
N THR A 11 -10.43 -2.27 7.38
CA THR A 11 -9.82 -2.85 6.18
C THR A 11 -9.91 -1.87 5.02
N VAL A 12 -8.84 -1.81 4.23
CA VAL A 12 -8.86 -1.18 2.91
C VAL A 12 -8.84 -2.30 1.89
N VAL A 13 -9.72 -2.24 0.91
CA VAL A 13 -9.79 -3.24 -0.17
C VAL A 13 -9.17 -2.65 -1.43
N LEU A 14 -8.22 -3.37 -2.01
CA LEU A 14 -7.57 -3.00 -3.26
C LEU A 14 -7.93 -4.01 -4.33
N ASP A 15 -8.39 -3.52 -5.47
CA ASP A 15 -8.58 -4.36 -6.65
C ASP A 15 -7.22 -4.67 -7.29
N ALA A 16 -7.11 -5.81 -7.93
CA ALA A 16 -5.85 -6.27 -8.48
C ALA A 16 -6.07 -7.15 -9.69
N HIS A 17 -5.04 -7.32 -10.50
CA HIS A 17 -5.03 -8.37 -11.53
C HIS A 17 -5.10 -9.74 -10.89
N ASP A 18 -4.35 -9.93 -9.80
CA ASP A 18 -4.25 -11.19 -9.08
C ASP A 18 -4.14 -10.88 -7.59
N ALA A 19 -5.19 -11.19 -6.85
CA ALA A 19 -5.26 -10.90 -5.42
C ALA A 19 -4.13 -11.58 -4.64
N HIS A 20 -3.80 -12.82 -4.98
CA HIS A 20 -2.78 -13.56 -4.25
C HIS A 20 -1.39 -13.01 -4.49
N GLU A 21 -1.09 -12.59 -5.71
CA GLU A 21 0.19 -11.96 -6.02
C GLU A 21 0.35 -10.65 -5.25
N LEU A 22 -0.68 -9.81 -5.27
CA LEU A 22 -0.63 -8.53 -4.59
C LEU A 22 -0.56 -8.72 -3.06
N ALA A 23 -1.31 -9.67 -2.52
CA ALA A 23 -1.25 -9.98 -1.10
C ALA A 23 0.15 -10.42 -0.69
N ALA A 24 0.79 -11.27 -1.48
CA ALA A 24 2.14 -11.74 -1.19
C ALA A 24 3.14 -10.58 -1.14
N PHE A 25 2.99 -9.61 -2.04
CA PHE A 25 3.85 -8.42 -2.02
C PHE A 25 3.68 -7.64 -0.71
N TYR A 26 2.44 -7.32 -0.32
CA TYR A 26 2.23 -6.55 0.90
C TYR A 26 2.57 -7.33 2.16
N GLN A 27 2.44 -8.66 2.14
CA GLN A 27 2.94 -9.48 3.25
C GLN A 27 4.45 -9.32 3.43
N ARG A 28 5.20 -9.36 2.33
CA ARG A 28 6.66 -9.20 2.40
C ARG A 28 7.03 -7.78 2.81
N LEU A 29 6.31 -6.79 2.26
CA LEU A 29 6.64 -5.39 2.55
C LEU A 29 6.33 -5.02 3.99
N LEU A 30 5.16 -5.39 4.49
CA LEU A 30 4.63 -4.94 5.78
C LEU A 30 4.80 -5.95 6.90
N GLY A 31 5.17 -7.20 6.60
CA GLY A 31 5.18 -8.25 7.60
C GLY A 31 3.79 -8.72 7.99
N TYR A 32 2.81 -8.50 7.13
CA TYR A 32 1.42 -8.89 7.38
C TYR A 32 1.24 -10.39 7.24
N VAL A 33 0.22 -10.91 7.93
CA VAL A 33 -0.12 -12.35 7.90
C VAL A 33 -1.48 -12.53 7.24
N VAL A 34 -1.66 -13.67 6.59
CA VAL A 34 -2.95 -14.02 5.98
C VAL A 34 -3.94 -14.36 7.09
N ARG A 35 -5.11 -13.76 7.02
CA ARG A 35 -6.19 -14.01 7.96
C ARG A 35 -7.34 -14.81 7.36
N ALA A 36 -7.54 -14.68 6.04
CA ALA A 36 -8.54 -15.44 5.31
C ALA A 36 -8.19 -15.38 3.83
N GLU A 37 -8.58 -16.40 3.08
CA GLU A 37 -8.34 -16.38 1.65
C GLU A 37 -9.35 -17.23 0.90
N GLU A 38 -9.62 -16.81 -0.32
CA GLU A 38 -10.45 -17.48 -1.29
C GLU A 38 -9.75 -17.34 -2.64
N PRO A 39 -10.18 -18.05 -3.69
CA PRO A 39 -9.44 -18.02 -4.96
C PRO A 39 -9.21 -16.62 -5.54
N ARG A 40 -10.12 -15.68 -5.29
CA ARG A 40 -10.04 -14.33 -5.86
C ARG A 40 -10.02 -13.24 -4.80
N TRP A 41 -9.69 -13.59 -3.57
CA TRP A 41 -9.74 -12.64 -2.46
C TRP A 41 -8.81 -13.10 -1.34
N VAL A 42 -8.05 -12.17 -0.78
CA VAL A 42 -7.15 -12.46 0.35
C VAL A 42 -7.26 -11.33 1.36
N LEU A 43 -7.44 -11.67 2.61
CA LEU A 43 -7.38 -10.72 3.72
C LEU A 43 -6.08 -10.91 4.46
N ILE A 44 -5.30 -9.85 4.57
CA ILE A 44 -4.05 -9.85 5.33
C ILE A 44 -4.10 -8.73 6.37
N GLY A 45 -3.36 -8.89 7.44
CA GLY A 45 -3.33 -7.88 8.48
C GLY A 45 -2.08 -7.96 9.31
N PRO A 46 -1.91 -6.99 10.24
CA PRO A 46 -0.76 -6.98 11.13
C PRO A 46 -0.66 -8.29 11.93
N PRO A 47 0.55 -8.68 12.33
CA PRO A 47 0.68 -9.84 13.21
C PRO A 47 -0.15 -9.69 14.49
N PRO A 48 -0.60 -10.79 15.09
CA PRO A 48 -1.36 -10.72 16.34
C PRO A 48 -0.61 -9.91 17.40
N GLY A 49 -1.34 -9.05 18.10
CA GLY A 49 -0.77 -8.21 19.15
C GLY A 49 -0.21 -6.89 18.67
N THR A 50 -0.19 -6.64 17.36
CA THR A 50 0.23 -5.36 16.80
C THR A 50 -0.98 -4.66 16.19
N GLY A 51 -1.02 -3.34 16.28
CA GLY A 51 -2.09 -2.55 15.70
C GLY A 51 -1.88 -2.31 14.22
N GLY A 52 -2.89 -1.77 13.58
CA GLY A 52 -2.85 -1.40 12.18
C GLY A 52 -4.10 -1.82 11.43
N ILE A 53 -4.20 -1.32 10.21
CA ILE A 53 -5.34 -1.57 9.34
C ILE A 53 -5.03 -2.77 8.46
N SER A 54 -6.03 -3.65 8.28
CA SER A 54 -5.90 -4.79 7.37
C SER A 54 -6.05 -4.35 5.93
N LEU A 55 -5.53 -5.16 5.03
CA LEU A 55 -5.73 -5.02 3.58
C LEU A 55 -6.46 -6.24 3.07
N ALA A 56 -7.45 -6.03 2.23
CA ALA A 56 -8.05 -7.10 1.46
C ALA A 56 -7.69 -6.86 -0.01
N LEU A 57 -7.28 -7.92 -0.68
CA LEU A 57 -6.89 -7.86 -2.08
C LEU A 57 -7.91 -8.68 -2.86
N GLN A 58 -8.44 -8.10 -3.91
CA GLN A 58 -9.55 -8.70 -4.64
C GLN A 58 -9.22 -8.75 -6.12
N THR A 59 -9.31 -9.92 -6.72
CA THR A 59 -9.10 -10.04 -8.16
C THR A 59 -10.30 -9.44 -8.89
N GLU A 60 -10.02 -8.47 -9.72
CA GLU A 60 -11.03 -7.83 -10.56
C GLU A 60 -10.70 -8.11 -12.03
N PRO A 61 -11.56 -8.86 -12.76
CA PRO A 61 -11.25 -9.24 -14.14
C PRO A 61 -11.01 -8.05 -15.08
N GLU A 62 -11.64 -6.93 -14.80
CA GLU A 62 -11.52 -5.74 -15.64
C GLU A 62 -10.68 -4.66 -14.97
N TYR A 63 -9.79 -5.06 -14.08
CA TYR A 63 -8.96 -4.12 -13.35
C TYR A 63 -8.14 -3.25 -14.30
N MET A 64 -8.19 -1.94 -14.07
CA MET A 64 -7.44 -0.97 -14.83
C MET A 64 -6.47 -0.26 -13.89
N PRO A 65 -5.16 -0.44 -14.07
CA PRO A 65 -4.19 0.23 -13.21
C PRO A 65 -4.31 1.75 -13.32
N PRO A 66 -4.17 2.47 -12.22
CA PRO A 66 -4.14 3.94 -12.31
C PRO A 66 -2.86 4.40 -13.00
N VAL A 67 -2.95 5.59 -13.61
CA VAL A 67 -1.80 6.28 -14.17
C VAL A 67 -1.47 7.46 -13.27
N TRP A 68 -0.27 7.47 -12.75
CA TRP A 68 0.18 8.58 -11.91
C TRP A 68 1.59 9.01 -12.30
N PRO A 69 1.83 10.32 -12.47
CA PRO A 69 0.82 11.36 -12.59
C PRO A 69 -0.03 11.18 -13.83
N THR A 70 -1.29 11.59 -13.77
CA THR A 70 -2.14 11.58 -14.95
C THR A 70 -1.61 12.57 -15.98
N ARG A 71 -1.57 12.17 -17.25
CA ARG A 71 -0.92 12.97 -18.31
C ARG A 71 -1.88 13.39 -19.41
N LYS A 72 -2.99 12.70 -19.55
CA LYS A 72 -3.92 12.97 -20.64
C LYS A 72 -5.33 12.62 -20.21
N PRO A 73 -6.34 13.23 -20.89
CA PRO A 73 -7.72 12.84 -20.64
C PRO A 73 -7.91 11.34 -20.90
N GLY A 74 -8.69 10.70 -20.06
CA GLY A 74 -8.94 9.27 -20.16
C GLY A 74 -7.99 8.41 -19.35
N ASP A 75 -6.90 8.93 -18.83
CA ASP A 75 -6.06 8.18 -17.90
C ASP A 75 -6.87 7.83 -16.66
N GLN A 76 -6.74 6.57 -16.21
CA GLN A 76 -7.37 6.14 -14.97
C GLN A 76 -6.70 6.84 -13.80
N GLN A 77 -7.46 7.68 -13.12
CA GLN A 77 -6.94 8.45 -12.01
C GLN A 77 -6.79 7.57 -10.77
N MET A 78 -5.74 7.81 -10.02
CA MET A 78 -5.59 7.22 -8.69
C MET A 78 -6.70 7.75 -7.78
N MET A 79 -7.47 6.84 -7.18
CA MET A 79 -8.57 7.23 -6.30
C MET A 79 -8.14 7.29 -4.84
N LEU A 80 -7.12 6.54 -4.48
CA LEU A 80 -6.49 6.58 -3.17
C LEU A 80 -5.09 6.01 -3.30
N HIS A 81 -4.27 6.23 -2.30
CA HIS A 81 -2.98 5.55 -2.19
C HIS A 81 -2.68 5.29 -0.71
N LEU A 82 -1.79 4.35 -0.47
CA LEU A 82 -1.36 4.03 0.88
C LEU A 82 -0.13 4.86 1.21
N ASP A 83 -0.10 5.42 2.42
CA ASP A 83 1.10 6.05 2.96
C ASP A 83 1.65 5.14 4.06
N ILE A 84 2.90 4.76 3.92
CA ILE A 84 3.57 3.84 4.84
C ILE A 84 4.72 4.59 5.48
N GLU A 85 4.67 4.72 6.78
CA GLU A 85 5.74 5.42 7.51
C GLU A 85 6.96 4.52 7.66
N VAL A 86 8.13 5.09 7.39
CA VAL A 86 9.41 4.46 7.64
C VAL A 86 10.04 5.16 8.83
N ASP A 87 10.24 4.42 9.91
CA ASP A 87 10.87 4.94 11.09
C ASP A 87 12.38 4.89 10.91
N GLY A 88 13.05 6.00 11.13
CA GLY A 88 14.52 6.00 11.09
C GLY A 88 15.18 7.04 10.18
N GLY A 89 14.41 7.91 9.55
CA GLY A 89 14.96 9.04 8.79
C GLY A 89 15.39 8.69 7.38
N PRO A 90 16.13 9.59 6.72
CA PRO A 90 16.43 9.47 5.27
C PRO A 90 17.18 8.20 4.88
N ASP A 91 18.11 7.74 5.71
CA ASP A 91 18.86 6.51 5.39
C ASP A 91 17.93 5.29 5.44
N ALA A 92 17.03 5.24 6.41
CA ALA A 92 16.04 4.17 6.50
C ALA A 92 15.06 4.24 5.31
N LEU A 93 14.66 5.45 4.92
CA LEU A 93 13.80 5.61 3.75
C LEU A 93 14.46 5.06 2.49
N ALA A 94 15.73 5.37 2.28
CA ALA A 94 16.47 4.87 1.12
C ALA A 94 16.57 3.33 1.16
N ALA A 95 16.88 2.77 2.31
CA ALA A 95 17.02 1.31 2.46
C ALA A 95 15.69 0.60 2.22
N GLU A 96 14.61 1.12 2.78
CA GLU A 96 13.30 0.50 2.61
C GLU A 96 12.75 0.68 1.20
N THR A 97 13.09 1.78 0.54
CA THR A 97 12.73 1.97 -0.87
C THR A 97 13.41 0.91 -1.73
N ALA A 98 14.70 0.67 -1.51
CA ALA A 98 15.42 -0.37 -2.24
C ALA A 98 14.83 -1.76 -1.95
N ARG A 99 14.47 -2.02 -0.70
CA ARG A 99 13.84 -3.30 -0.32
C ARG A 99 12.50 -3.48 -1.01
N ALA A 100 11.68 -2.44 -1.05
CA ALA A 100 10.37 -2.51 -1.72
C ALA A 100 10.52 -2.85 -3.20
N VAL A 101 11.51 -2.24 -3.87
CA VAL A 101 11.78 -2.56 -5.28
C VAL A 101 12.23 -4.00 -5.43
N ALA A 102 13.09 -4.48 -4.54
CA ALA A 102 13.53 -5.89 -4.56
C ALA A 102 12.35 -6.85 -4.37
N GLU A 103 11.33 -6.43 -3.63
CA GLU A 103 10.15 -7.26 -3.38
C GLU A 103 9.10 -7.17 -4.51
N GLY A 104 9.29 -6.30 -5.49
CA GLY A 104 8.42 -6.26 -6.65
C GLY A 104 7.79 -4.91 -6.95
N ALA A 105 8.06 -3.88 -6.17
CA ALA A 105 7.56 -2.55 -6.46
C ALA A 105 8.38 -1.88 -7.55
N ARG A 106 7.80 -0.87 -8.18
CA ARG A 106 8.50 -0.05 -9.17
C ARG A 106 8.56 1.38 -8.66
N LEU A 107 9.76 1.96 -8.65
CA LEU A 107 9.94 3.35 -8.23
C LEU A 107 9.39 4.29 -9.31
N ALA A 108 8.57 5.27 -8.91
CA ALA A 108 8.06 6.25 -9.85
C ALA A 108 9.19 7.19 -10.30
N GLU A 109 9.13 7.60 -11.55
CA GLU A 109 10.12 8.55 -12.08
C GLU A 109 9.97 9.92 -11.44
N TYR A 110 8.73 10.36 -11.25
CA TYR A 110 8.45 11.65 -10.63
C TYR A 110 8.41 11.49 -9.11
N GLN A 111 9.27 12.24 -8.42
CA GLN A 111 9.35 12.24 -6.95
C GLN A 111 9.19 13.67 -6.47
N PRO A 112 7.97 14.07 -6.06
CA PRO A 112 7.70 15.47 -5.74
C PRO A 112 8.29 15.96 -4.42
N GLN A 113 8.69 15.06 -3.50
CA GLN A 113 9.15 15.46 -2.17
C GLN A 113 10.38 14.66 -1.76
N ASP A 114 11.25 15.29 -0.96
CA ASP A 114 12.51 14.65 -0.56
C ASP A 114 12.33 13.59 0.53
N ASP A 115 11.31 13.74 1.37
CA ASP A 115 11.07 12.83 2.50
C ASP A 115 9.99 11.79 2.22
N VAL A 116 9.57 11.70 0.95
CA VAL A 116 8.56 10.74 0.48
C VAL A 116 9.09 10.08 -0.77
N ARG A 117 8.86 8.79 -0.91
CA ARG A 117 9.12 8.07 -2.16
C ARG A 117 7.84 7.45 -2.65
N VAL A 118 7.51 7.74 -3.91
CA VAL A 118 6.34 7.18 -4.57
C VAL A 118 6.77 5.94 -5.33
N LEU A 119 6.06 4.85 -5.09
CA LEU A 119 6.29 3.58 -5.80
C LEU A 119 4.96 3.06 -6.31
N PHE A 120 5.04 2.07 -7.19
CA PHE A 120 3.87 1.33 -7.65
C PHE A 120 3.97 -0.10 -7.18
N ASP A 121 2.88 -0.64 -6.67
CA ASP A 121 2.86 -2.06 -6.29
C ASP A 121 2.75 -2.94 -7.54
N PRO A 122 2.81 -4.28 -7.41
CA PRO A 122 2.75 -5.15 -8.60
C PRO A 122 1.48 -5.02 -9.45
N SER A 123 0.42 -4.48 -8.90
CA SER A 123 -0.80 -4.20 -9.68
C SER A 123 -0.87 -2.75 -10.16
N GLY A 124 0.14 -1.95 -9.86
CA GLY A 124 0.22 -0.58 -10.36
C GLY A 124 -0.39 0.48 -9.47
N HIS A 125 -0.83 0.16 -8.27
CA HIS A 125 -1.32 1.20 -7.36
C HIS A 125 -0.14 2.02 -6.86
N PRO A 126 -0.23 3.36 -6.90
CA PRO A 126 0.75 4.19 -6.21
C PRO A 126 0.67 3.97 -4.70
N PHE A 127 1.81 3.90 -4.05
CA PHE A 127 1.90 3.99 -2.61
C PHE A 127 3.16 4.78 -2.25
N CYS A 128 3.18 5.31 -1.04
CA CYS A 128 4.29 6.15 -0.61
C CYS A 128 4.95 5.53 0.61
N LEU A 129 6.28 5.60 0.62
CA LEU A 129 7.07 5.43 1.83
C LEU A 129 7.51 6.82 2.26
N TRP A 130 7.33 7.15 3.53
CA TRP A 130 7.70 8.47 4.01
C TRP A 130 8.37 8.38 5.37
N THR A 131 9.17 9.38 5.67
CA THR A 131 9.87 9.47 6.94
C THR A 131 9.85 10.90 7.43
N GLU A 132 9.95 11.09 8.74
CA GLU A 132 10.10 12.43 9.27
C GLU A 132 11.53 12.90 9.01
N THR A 133 11.64 14.15 8.53
CA THR A 133 12.93 14.77 8.33
C THR A 133 13.45 15.25 9.68
N PRO A 134 14.71 14.93 10.04
CA PRO A 134 15.28 15.42 11.29
C PRO A 134 15.17 16.93 11.40
N GLY A 135 14.70 17.41 12.56
CA GLY A 135 14.51 18.85 12.79
C GLY A 135 13.15 19.37 12.38
N THR A 136 12.29 18.55 11.80
CA THR A 136 10.91 18.91 11.47
C THR A 136 10.03 18.49 12.64
N THR A 137 9.45 19.42 13.32
CA THR A 137 8.57 19.15 14.45
C THR A 137 7.24 19.86 14.30
#